data_6556361ff6b46b4a357d91330b3bf6ff
#
_entry.id   6556361ff6b46b4a357d91330b3bf6ff
#
_cell.length_a   1.000
_cell.length_b   1.000
_cell.length_c   1.000
_cell.angle_alpha   90.00
_cell.angle_beta   90.00
_cell.angle_gamma   90.00
#
_symmetry.space_group_name_H-M   'P 1'
#
loop_
_entity.id
_entity.type
_entity.pdbx_description
1 polymer ?
#
loop_
_entity_poly.entity_id
_entity_poly.type
_entity_poly.pdbx_seq_one_letter_code
_entity_poly.pdbx_strand_id
1 'polypeptide(L)'
;MVYNGWTNKETWLVNLWLGDVFTEDQESGTEITADYIEQFVDEMVDQAMNAGKWSNGHNGFVTDLLNCALGEIDYHELADYYDEEVIEDA
;
A
#
# COMPACT_ATOMS: atom_id res chain seq x y z
N MET A 1 -15.98 -7.37 4.82
CA MET A 1 -16.56 -6.15 5.37
C MET A 1 -15.92 -4.93 4.75
N VAL A 2 -16.74 -3.98 4.34
CA VAL A 2 -16.25 -2.77 3.67
C VAL A 2 -15.85 -1.73 4.71
N TYR A 3 -14.78 -1.00 4.45
CA TYR A 3 -14.31 0.05 5.32
C TYR A 3 -14.14 1.34 4.51
N ASN A 4 -15.01 2.31 4.75
CA ASN A 4 -15.00 3.61 4.05
C ASN A 4 -14.96 3.45 2.53
N GLY A 5 -15.64 2.46 2.01
CA GLY A 5 -15.69 2.19 0.58
C GLY A 5 -14.63 1.22 0.08
N TRP A 6 -13.73 0.78 0.94
CA TRP A 6 -12.67 -0.16 0.60
C TRP A 6 -12.95 -1.53 1.22
N THR A 7 -12.35 -2.57 0.65
CA THR A 7 -12.57 -3.94 1.12
C THR A 7 -12.29 -4.11 2.60
N ASN A 8 -11.22 -3.46 3.09
CA ASN A 8 -10.87 -3.54 4.50
C ASN A 8 -10.07 -2.31 4.91
N LYS A 9 -9.78 -2.22 6.21
CA LYS A 9 -9.08 -1.08 6.77
C LYS A 9 -7.65 -0.98 6.25
N GLU A 10 -6.97 -2.12 6.08
CA GLU A 10 -5.60 -2.12 5.61
C GLU A 10 -5.48 -1.50 4.22
N THR A 11 -6.39 -1.87 3.33
CA THR A 11 -6.41 -1.29 1.99
C THR A 11 -6.72 0.21 2.04
N TRP A 12 -7.68 0.59 2.88
CA TRP A 12 -8.01 2.00 3.07
C TRP A 12 -6.82 2.80 3.57
N LEU A 13 -6.01 2.22 4.49
CA LEU A 13 -4.84 2.91 5.03
C LEU A 13 -3.80 3.18 3.96
N VAL A 14 -3.60 2.24 3.03
CA VAL A 14 -2.67 2.47 1.93
C VAL A 14 -3.10 3.69 1.13
N ASN A 15 -4.37 3.77 0.79
CA ASN A 15 -4.86 4.91 0.03
C ASN A 15 -4.76 6.20 0.84
N LEU A 16 -5.04 6.14 2.13
CA LEU A 16 -4.99 7.32 3.00
C LEU A 16 -3.59 7.93 3.06
N TRP A 17 -2.59 7.07 3.24
CA TRP A 17 -1.22 7.54 3.44
C TRP A 17 -0.44 7.74 2.14
N LEU A 18 -0.73 6.95 1.12
CA LEU A 18 0.08 6.92 -0.10
C LEU A 18 -0.68 7.39 -1.34
N GLY A 19 -1.96 7.71 -1.21
CA GLY A 19 -2.75 8.10 -2.37
C GLY A 19 -2.19 9.29 -3.12
N ASP A 20 -1.69 10.29 -2.38
CA ASP A 20 -1.11 11.48 -3.02
C ASP A 20 0.16 11.13 -3.80
N VAL A 21 0.98 10.22 -3.25
CA VAL A 21 2.20 9.78 -3.93
C VAL A 21 1.85 9.07 -5.24
N PHE A 22 0.88 8.15 -5.19
CA PHE A 22 0.47 7.43 -6.39
C PHE A 22 -0.14 8.37 -7.43
N THR A 23 -0.90 9.35 -6.99
CA THR A 23 -1.47 10.33 -7.90
C THR A 23 -0.37 11.14 -8.60
N GLU A 24 0.63 11.59 -7.85
CA GLU A 24 1.77 12.30 -8.42
C GLU A 24 2.53 11.44 -9.42
N ASP A 25 2.77 10.17 -9.07
CA ASP A 25 3.45 9.26 -9.96
C ASP A 25 2.67 9.04 -11.24
N GLN A 26 1.36 8.92 -11.12
CA GLN A 26 0.48 8.76 -12.27
C GLN A 26 0.54 9.98 -13.19
N GLU A 27 0.54 11.16 -12.61
CA GLU A 27 0.65 12.41 -13.38
C GLU A 27 1.99 12.51 -14.09
N SER A 28 3.02 11.91 -13.54
CA SER A 28 4.35 11.86 -14.15
C SER A 28 4.48 10.81 -15.24
N GLY A 29 3.45 10.00 -15.46
CA GLY A 29 3.45 9.01 -16.51
C GLY A 29 3.67 7.59 -16.03
N THR A 30 3.75 7.36 -14.72
CA THR A 30 3.91 6.02 -14.17
C THR A 30 2.57 5.31 -14.13
N GLU A 31 2.54 4.07 -14.60
CA GLU A 31 1.34 3.25 -14.50
C GLU A 31 1.25 2.67 -13.09
N ILE A 32 0.11 2.86 -12.43
CA ILE A 32 -0.10 2.40 -11.07
C ILE A 32 -0.76 1.02 -11.12
N THR A 33 0.08 -0.01 -11.08
CA THR A 33 -0.38 -1.41 -11.12
C THR A 33 -0.37 -1.99 -9.72
N ALA A 34 -1.02 -3.15 -9.56
CA ALA A 34 -1.00 -3.86 -8.28
C ALA A 34 0.44 -4.19 -7.85
N ASP A 35 1.26 -4.63 -8.80
CA ASP A 35 2.66 -4.95 -8.52
C ASP A 35 3.44 -3.71 -8.08
N TYR A 36 3.21 -2.59 -8.73
CA TYR A 36 3.88 -1.34 -8.36
C TYR A 36 3.54 -0.94 -6.93
N ILE A 37 2.26 -1.00 -6.59
CA ILE A 37 1.80 -0.63 -5.25
C ILE A 37 2.38 -1.58 -4.21
N GLU A 38 2.37 -2.87 -4.49
CA GLU A 38 2.89 -3.86 -3.57
C GLU A 38 4.38 -3.65 -3.30
N GLN A 39 5.16 -3.42 -4.35
CA GLN A 39 6.58 -3.17 -4.20
C GLN A 39 6.85 -1.89 -3.42
N PHE A 40 6.06 -0.86 -3.67
CA PHE A 40 6.20 0.41 -2.96
C PHE A 40 5.96 0.21 -1.46
N VAL A 41 4.89 -0.49 -1.10
CA VAL A 41 4.54 -0.76 0.29
C VAL A 41 5.63 -1.62 0.94
N ASP A 42 6.08 -2.66 0.25
CA ASP A 42 7.11 -3.54 0.78
C ASP A 42 8.40 -2.77 1.06
N GLU A 43 8.80 -1.89 0.17
CA GLU A 43 10.00 -1.07 0.37
C GLU A 43 9.86 -0.13 1.56
N MET A 44 8.71 0.51 1.71
CA MET A 44 8.47 1.39 2.83
C MET A 44 8.53 0.65 4.16
N VAL A 45 7.93 -0.53 4.21
CA VAL A 45 7.95 -1.35 5.43
C VAL A 45 9.38 -1.78 5.74
N ASP A 46 10.13 -2.20 4.72
CA ASP A 46 11.50 -2.63 4.90
C ASP A 46 12.37 -1.49 5.45
N GLN A 47 12.22 -0.30 4.89
CA GLN A 47 12.97 0.85 5.36
C GLN A 47 12.62 1.22 6.80
N ALA A 48 11.35 1.16 7.13
CA ALA A 48 10.90 1.47 8.49
C ALA A 48 11.45 0.46 9.50
N MET A 49 11.44 -0.82 9.14
CA MET A 49 11.97 -1.87 10.02
C MET A 49 13.46 -1.71 10.23
N ASN A 50 14.19 -1.37 9.17
CA ASN A 50 15.65 -1.19 9.28
C ASN A 50 16.00 0.04 10.09
N ALA A 51 15.22 1.10 9.99
CA ALA A 51 15.47 2.33 10.73
C ALA A 51 15.06 2.25 12.19
N GLY A 52 14.16 1.33 12.52
CA GLY A 52 13.50 1.30 13.82
C GLY A 52 14.31 0.76 14.96
N LYS A 53 15.45 0.15 14.72
CA LYS A 53 16.32 -0.40 15.77
C LYS A 53 15.59 -1.35 16.70
N TRP A 54 14.83 -2.27 16.11
CA TRP A 54 14.04 -3.24 16.86
C TRP A 54 14.95 -4.26 17.56
N SER A 55 14.63 -4.59 18.80
CA SER A 55 15.36 -5.66 19.48
C SER A 55 14.97 -7.01 18.89
N ASN A 56 15.84 -8.00 19.07
CA ASN A 56 15.70 -9.29 18.40
C ASN A 56 14.34 -9.96 18.65
N GLY A 57 13.92 -10.02 19.89
CA GLY A 57 12.66 -10.69 20.22
C GLY A 57 11.46 -9.93 19.71
N HIS A 58 11.51 -8.61 19.80
CA HIS A 58 10.40 -7.77 19.37
C HIS A 58 10.31 -7.70 17.86
N ASN A 59 11.44 -7.79 17.17
CA ASN A 59 11.46 -7.73 15.73
C ASN A 59 10.66 -8.87 15.11
N GLY A 60 10.79 -10.08 15.63
CA GLY A 60 10.04 -11.23 15.12
C GLY A 60 8.54 -11.05 15.26
N PHE A 61 8.10 -10.56 16.43
CA PHE A 61 6.67 -10.33 16.65
C PHE A 61 6.12 -9.25 15.72
N VAL A 62 6.85 -8.13 15.60
CA VAL A 62 6.43 -7.03 14.75
C VAL A 62 6.36 -7.47 13.29
N THR A 63 7.38 -8.23 12.85
CA THR A 63 7.41 -8.72 11.47
C THR A 63 6.20 -9.61 11.17
N ASP A 64 5.87 -10.52 12.07
CA ASP A 64 4.71 -11.39 11.88
C ASP A 64 3.42 -10.58 11.81
N LEU A 65 3.29 -9.61 12.70
CA LEU A 65 2.10 -8.76 12.73
C LEU A 65 1.96 -7.96 11.44
N LEU A 66 3.05 -7.39 10.96
CA LEU A 66 3.05 -6.65 9.71
C LEU A 66 2.71 -7.55 8.52
N ASN A 67 3.26 -8.77 8.49
CA ASN A 67 2.96 -9.69 7.40
C ASN A 67 1.48 -10.04 7.36
N CYS A 68 0.85 -10.21 8.52
CA CYS A 68 -0.59 -10.44 8.57
C CYS A 68 -1.36 -9.27 7.99
N ALA A 69 -0.99 -8.05 8.39
CA ALA A 69 -1.66 -6.85 7.89
C ALA A 69 -1.42 -6.67 6.40
N LEU A 70 -0.19 -6.88 5.94
CA LEU A 70 0.15 -6.75 4.53
C LEU A 70 -0.62 -7.73 3.67
N GLY A 71 -0.88 -8.93 4.20
CA GLY A 71 -1.65 -9.94 3.49
C GLY A 71 -3.10 -9.56 3.28
N GLU A 72 -3.61 -8.61 4.05
CA GLU A 72 -4.99 -8.16 3.91
C GLU A 72 -5.16 -7.03 2.91
N ILE A 73 -4.08 -6.42 2.44
CA ILE A 73 -4.16 -5.32 1.49
C ILE A 73 -4.59 -5.84 0.13
N ASP A 74 -5.63 -5.23 -0.42
CA ASP A 74 -6.12 -5.59 -1.75
C ASP A 74 -5.49 -4.66 -2.78
N TYR A 75 -4.34 -5.06 -3.29
CA TYR A 75 -3.58 -4.25 -4.24
C TYR A 75 -4.32 -4.08 -5.57
N HIS A 76 -5.12 -5.06 -5.96
CA HIS A 76 -5.89 -4.98 -7.19
C HIS A 76 -7.00 -3.92 -7.07
N GLU A 77 -7.62 -3.84 -5.92
CA GLU A 77 -8.63 -2.81 -5.68
C GLU A 77 -8.02 -1.41 -5.80
N LEU A 78 -6.83 -1.25 -5.22
CA LEU A 78 -6.12 0.02 -5.29
C LEU A 78 -5.75 0.37 -6.73
N ALA A 79 -5.22 -0.60 -7.46
CA ALA A 79 -4.83 -0.37 -8.86
C ALA A 79 -6.05 -0.02 -9.72
N ASP A 80 -7.17 -0.69 -9.49
CA ASP A 80 -8.39 -0.41 -10.23
C ASP A 80 -8.88 1.03 -10.00
N TYR A 81 -8.71 1.51 -8.79
CA TYR A 81 -9.10 2.87 -8.46
C TYR A 81 -8.34 3.88 -9.33
N TYR A 82 -7.03 3.69 -9.51
CA TYR A 82 -6.23 4.61 -10.32
C TYR A 82 -6.47 4.40 -11.82
N ASP A 83 -6.75 3.18 -12.25
CA ASP A 83 -7.12 2.92 -13.63
C ASP A 83 -8.39 3.66 -14.02
N GLU A 84 -9.39 3.65 -13.14
CA GLU A 84 -10.64 4.35 -13.42
C GLU A 84 -10.42 5.84 -13.60
N GLU A 85 -9.54 6.44 -12.81
CA GLU A 85 -9.23 7.86 -12.95
C GLU A 85 -8.58 8.15 -14.30
N VAL A 86 -7.68 7.28 -14.77
CA VAL A 86 -7.05 7.45 -16.05
C VAL A 86 -8.08 7.37 -17.18
N ILE A 87 -8.99 6.40 -17.08
CA ILE A 87 -10.02 6.22 -18.09
C ILE A 87 -10.94 7.43 -18.19
N GLU A 88 -11.26 8.04 -17.06
CA GLU A 88 -12.12 9.21 -17.03
C GLU A 88 -11.50 10.40 -17.77
N ASP A 89 -10.21 10.51 -17.74
CA ASP A 89 -9.51 11.59 -18.40
C ASP A 89 -9.45 11.42 -19.90
N ALA A 90 -9.62 10.20 -20.36
CA ALA A 90 -9.63 9.93 -21.78
C ALA A 90 -10.93 10.37 -22.43
#